data_ac44bf158fc778d1a1a4b1f9cf38fff3
#
_entry.id   ac44bf158fc778d1a1a4b1f9cf38fff3
#
_cell.length_a   1.000
_cell.length_b   1.000
_cell.length_c   1.000
_cell.angle_alpha   90.00
_cell.angle_beta   90.00
_cell.angle_gamma   90.00
#
_symmetry.space_group_name_H-M   'P 1'
#
loop_
_entity.id
_entity.type
_entity.pdbx_description
1 polymer ?
#
loop_
_entity_poly.entity_id
_entity_poly.type
_entity_poly.pdbx_seq_one_letter_code
_entity_poly.pdbx_strand_id
1 'polypeptide(L)'
;SRRQRQMCIRDRDIVESGTKTAKMVKSHHNVGGLPEDLAFELVEPLRQLFKDEVRACGVALGLPDSMVYRQPFPGPGLGVRCLGAITRDRLEAVRESDAILREEFHNAGLDKKVWQYFTVVPDFKSVGVRDNARSFEYPVILRAINTVDAMTAEIEGIDWAVLETITKRILSEVAGVNRVLYDISPKPPATIEWE
;
A
#
# COMPACT_ATOMS: atom_id res chain seq x y z
N SER A 1 -17.45 10.28 -4.41
CA SER A 1 -17.64 9.68 -5.75
C SER A 1 -17.96 8.18 -5.65
N ARG A 2 -18.52 7.55 -6.70
CA ARG A 2 -18.84 6.09 -6.70
C ARG A 2 -17.64 5.19 -6.41
N ARG A 3 -16.43 5.58 -6.81
CA ARG A 3 -15.18 4.83 -6.53
C ARG A 3 -14.79 4.86 -5.05
N GLN A 4 -14.96 5.98 -4.38
CA GLN A 4 -14.64 6.12 -2.97
C GLN A 4 -15.56 5.26 -2.08
N ARG A 5 -16.83 5.10 -2.46
CA ARG A 5 -17.79 4.25 -1.74
C ARG A 5 -17.46 2.76 -1.84
N GLN A 6 -17.02 2.26 -3.00
CA GLN A 6 -16.61 0.87 -3.16
C GLN A 6 -15.34 0.52 -2.36
N MET A 7 -14.43 1.47 -2.17
CA MET A 7 -13.22 1.26 -1.37
C MET A 7 -13.51 1.24 0.13
N CYS A 8 -14.37 2.12 0.64
CA CYS A 8 -14.76 2.13 2.05
C CYS A 8 -15.45 0.84 2.51
N ILE A 9 -16.27 0.23 1.64
CA ILE A 9 -16.93 -1.06 1.92
C ILE A 9 -15.91 -2.22 2.00
N ARG A 10 -14.80 -2.14 1.24
CA ARG A 10 -13.77 -3.19 1.17
C ARG A 10 -12.80 -3.22 2.35
N ASP A 11 -12.57 -2.08 3.00
CA ASP A 11 -11.61 -1.95 4.11
C ASP A 11 -12.29 -1.99 5.48
N ARG A 12 -13.55 -2.44 5.52
CA ARG A 12 -14.31 -2.43 6.74
C ARG A 12 -13.89 -3.56 7.66
N ASP A 13 -13.21 -3.23 8.71
CA ASP A 13 -13.02 -4.05 9.88
C ASP A 13 -14.19 -3.85 10.84
N ILE A 14 -15.06 -4.84 10.93
CA ILE A 14 -16.18 -4.84 11.89
C ILE A 14 -15.67 -4.81 13.33
N VAL A 15 -14.49 -5.36 13.57
CA VAL A 15 -13.84 -5.42 14.89
C VAL A 15 -13.51 -4.01 15.42
N GLU A 16 -13.25 -3.04 14.54
CA GLU A 16 -12.97 -1.66 14.95
C GLU A 16 -14.24 -0.86 15.35
N SER A 17 -15.43 -1.34 15.00
CA SER A 17 -16.70 -0.66 15.27
C SER A 17 -17.49 -1.23 16.45
N GLY A 18 -17.02 -2.29 17.10
CA GLY A 18 -17.81 -3.11 18.02
C GLY A 18 -17.77 -2.72 19.50
N THR A 19 -16.91 -1.81 19.96
CA THR A 19 -16.81 -1.47 21.37
C THR A 19 -17.01 0.01 21.64
N LYS A 20 -17.93 0.33 22.54
CA LYS A 20 -18.24 1.70 23.04
C LYS A 20 -17.01 2.43 23.64
N THR A 21 -15.87 1.79 23.81
CA THR A 21 -14.67 2.27 24.47
C THR A 21 -13.45 2.42 23.55
N ALA A 22 -13.49 1.88 22.31
CA ALA A 22 -12.41 2.08 21.35
C ALA A 22 -12.54 3.46 20.70
N LYS A 23 -11.54 4.32 20.87
CA LYS A 23 -11.43 5.55 20.09
C LYS A 23 -11.46 5.18 18.61
N MET A 24 -12.33 5.82 17.85
CA MET A 24 -12.45 5.63 16.39
C MET A 24 -11.11 5.93 15.73
N VAL A 25 -10.40 4.89 15.29
CA VAL A 25 -9.07 5.02 14.68
C VAL A 25 -9.17 5.51 13.23
N LYS A 26 -10.35 5.34 12.60
CA LYS A 26 -10.57 5.72 11.17
C LYS A 26 -11.89 6.48 11.02
N SER A 27 -11.80 7.80 11.02
CA SER A 27 -12.94 8.71 10.86
C SER A 27 -13.57 8.72 9.44
N HIS A 28 -12.93 8.08 8.46
CA HIS A 28 -13.39 8.04 7.06
C HIS A 28 -14.22 6.81 6.71
N HIS A 29 -14.49 5.90 7.66
CA HIS A 29 -15.36 4.75 7.46
C HIS A 29 -16.82 5.14 7.67
N ASN A 30 -17.74 4.39 7.03
CA ASN A 30 -19.19 4.65 7.09
C ASN A 30 -19.78 4.59 8.51
N VAL A 31 -19.03 4.08 9.49
CA VAL A 31 -19.45 4.03 10.90
C VAL A 31 -18.93 5.27 11.61
N GLY A 32 -19.66 6.36 11.52
CA GLY A 32 -19.35 7.64 12.18
C GLY A 32 -18.60 8.67 11.32
N GLY A 33 -18.34 8.37 10.04
CA GLY A 33 -17.72 9.31 9.10
C GLY A 33 -18.68 9.93 8.07
N LEU A 34 -19.97 9.54 8.11
CA LEU A 34 -20.98 10.11 7.23
C LEU A 34 -21.71 11.25 7.92
N PRO A 35 -22.04 12.35 7.22
CA PRO A 35 -22.88 13.43 7.74
C PRO A 35 -24.24 12.89 8.21
N GLU A 36 -24.75 13.42 9.33
CA GLU A 36 -26.05 13.02 9.89
C GLU A 36 -27.23 13.42 8.98
N ASP A 37 -27.03 14.41 8.14
CA ASP A 37 -28.02 14.94 7.18
C ASP A 37 -28.00 14.26 5.81
N LEU A 38 -27.38 13.08 5.72
CA LEU A 38 -27.28 12.34 4.46
C LEU A 38 -28.66 11.89 3.96
N ALA A 39 -29.08 12.44 2.84
CA ALA A 39 -30.39 12.18 2.24
C ALA A 39 -30.50 10.88 1.44
N PHE A 40 -29.60 9.90 1.66
CA PHE A 40 -29.63 8.60 0.97
C PHE A 40 -29.78 7.44 1.93
N GLU A 41 -30.43 6.39 1.46
CA GLU A 41 -30.41 5.09 2.10
C GLU A 41 -29.03 4.41 1.89
N LEU A 42 -28.46 3.88 2.98
CA LEU A 42 -27.20 3.13 2.92
C LEU A 42 -27.49 1.65 2.69
N VAL A 43 -27.00 1.11 1.58
CA VAL A 43 -27.04 -0.31 1.25
C VAL A 43 -25.67 -0.91 1.45
N GLU A 44 -25.52 -1.74 2.50
CA GLU A 44 -24.23 -2.34 2.89
C GLU A 44 -24.38 -3.88 3.03
N PRO A 45 -24.49 -4.62 1.93
CA PRO A 45 -24.76 -6.06 1.97
C PRO A 45 -23.62 -6.87 2.58
N LEU A 46 -22.39 -6.33 2.61
CA LEU A 46 -21.20 -7.01 3.14
C LEU A 46 -20.84 -6.58 4.57
N ARG A 47 -21.72 -5.84 5.24
CA ARG A 47 -21.46 -5.25 6.57
C ARG A 47 -21.03 -6.24 7.64
N GLN A 48 -21.51 -7.47 7.54
CA GLN A 48 -21.30 -8.54 8.52
C GLN A 48 -20.13 -9.46 8.18
N LEU A 49 -19.45 -9.24 7.04
CA LEU A 49 -18.41 -10.12 6.54
C LEU A 49 -17.02 -9.57 6.83
N PHE A 50 -16.09 -10.46 7.22
CA PHE A 50 -14.67 -10.17 7.26
C PHE A 50 -14.06 -10.13 5.85
N LYS A 51 -12.82 -9.62 5.73
CA LYS A 51 -12.14 -9.45 4.42
C LYS A 51 -11.98 -10.75 3.62
N ASP A 52 -11.64 -11.82 4.29
CA ASP A 52 -11.51 -13.16 3.72
C ASP A 52 -12.86 -13.72 3.25
N GLU A 53 -13.92 -13.51 4.02
CA GLU A 53 -15.28 -13.87 3.66
C GLU A 53 -15.79 -13.07 2.45
N VAL A 54 -15.48 -11.76 2.40
CA VAL A 54 -15.79 -10.92 1.22
C VAL A 54 -15.09 -11.44 -0.02
N ARG A 55 -13.83 -11.88 0.10
CA ARG A 55 -13.08 -12.50 -1.01
C ARG A 55 -13.73 -13.82 -1.45
N ALA A 56 -14.07 -14.68 -0.50
CA ALA A 56 -14.77 -15.94 -0.80
C ALA A 56 -16.11 -15.70 -1.49
N CYS A 57 -16.85 -14.68 -1.05
CA CYS A 57 -18.09 -14.25 -1.71
C CYS A 57 -17.83 -13.77 -3.14
N GLY A 58 -16.75 -12.99 -3.35
CA GLY A 58 -16.35 -12.53 -4.68
C GLY A 58 -16.06 -13.67 -5.64
N VAL A 59 -15.33 -14.69 -5.18
CA VAL A 59 -15.07 -15.92 -5.97
C VAL A 59 -16.38 -16.64 -6.29
N ALA A 60 -17.26 -16.81 -5.30
CA ALA A 60 -18.56 -17.46 -5.49
C ALA A 60 -19.48 -16.72 -6.49
N LEU A 61 -19.32 -15.39 -6.60
CA LEU A 61 -20.00 -14.55 -7.59
C LEU A 61 -19.34 -14.56 -8.97
N GLY A 62 -18.27 -15.33 -9.17
CA GLY A 62 -17.57 -15.46 -10.45
C GLY A 62 -16.68 -14.25 -10.80
N LEU A 63 -16.29 -13.44 -9.82
CA LEU A 63 -15.32 -12.36 -10.08
C LEU A 63 -13.93 -12.94 -10.37
N PRO A 64 -13.17 -12.37 -11.30
CA PRO A 64 -11.81 -12.83 -11.60
C PRO A 64 -10.89 -12.74 -10.38
N ASP A 65 -10.01 -13.72 -10.21
CA ASP A 65 -9.03 -13.77 -9.12
C ASP A 65 -8.17 -12.49 -9.04
N SER A 66 -7.79 -11.94 -10.19
CA SER A 66 -7.05 -10.67 -10.28
C SER A 66 -7.78 -9.47 -9.65
N MET A 67 -9.09 -9.54 -9.56
CA MET A 67 -9.93 -8.52 -8.89
C MET A 67 -10.11 -8.85 -7.41
N VAL A 68 -10.40 -10.11 -7.08
CA VAL A 68 -10.70 -10.58 -5.72
C VAL A 68 -9.45 -10.49 -4.82
N TYR A 69 -8.30 -10.95 -5.34
CA TYR A 69 -7.03 -11.00 -4.60
C TYR A 69 -6.11 -9.83 -4.86
N ARG A 70 -6.59 -8.78 -5.53
CA ARG A 70 -5.81 -7.55 -5.71
C ARG A 70 -5.33 -7.05 -4.35
N GLN A 71 -4.03 -6.72 -4.27
CA GLN A 71 -3.48 -6.12 -3.05
C GLN A 71 -4.20 -4.80 -2.70
N PRO A 72 -4.30 -4.45 -1.42
CA PRO A 72 -4.86 -3.17 -1.00
C PRO A 72 -4.16 -2.00 -1.68
N PHE A 73 -4.92 -0.95 -1.98
CA PHE A 73 -4.40 0.29 -2.53
C PHE A 73 -4.97 1.45 -1.69
N PRO A 74 -4.15 2.39 -1.25
CA PRO A 74 -4.60 3.45 -0.37
C PRO A 74 -5.66 4.35 -1.04
N GLY A 75 -6.62 4.82 -0.24
CA GLY A 75 -7.71 5.68 -0.73
C GLY A 75 -7.24 6.95 -1.43
N PRO A 76 -6.25 7.68 -0.89
CA PRO A 76 -5.68 8.87 -1.53
C PRO A 76 -4.85 8.55 -2.78
N GLY A 77 -4.58 7.29 -3.08
CA GLY A 77 -3.76 6.88 -4.23
C GLY A 77 -2.26 6.90 -3.91
N LEU A 78 -1.44 7.03 -4.94
CA LEU A 78 0.02 7.05 -4.80
C LEU A 78 0.55 8.26 -4.01
N GLY A 79 -0.27 9.27 -3.78
CA GLY A 79 0.12 10.46 -3.03
C GLY A 79 0.66 10.15 -1.64
N VAL A 80 0.06 9.19 -0.92
CA VAL A 80 0.51 8.79 0.43
C VAL A 80 1.88 8.09 0.44
N ARG A 81 2.38 7.69 -0.72
CA ARG A 81 3.71 7.07 -0.89
C ARG A 81 4.77 8.06 -1.35
N CYS A 82 4.36 9.30 -1.61
CA CYS A 82 5.21 10.44 -1.84
C CYS A 82 5.15 11.31 -0.58
N LEU A 83 6.00 11.03 0.42
CA LEU A 83 5.91 11.62 1.75
C LEU A 83 6.11 13.14 1.72
N GLY A 84 5.33 13.87 2.50
CA GLY A 84 5.35 15.33 2.53
C GLY A 84 4.71 15.96 1.28
N ALA A 85 5.23 17.10 0.81
CA ALA A 85 4.67 17.79 -0.36
C ALA A 85 4.83 16.94 -1.63
N ILE A 86 3.73 16.69 -2.33
CA ILE A 86 3.74 15.92 -3.58
C ILE A 86 4.35 16.78 -4.69
N THR A 87 5.52 16.38 -5.17
CA THR A 87 6.18 16.98 -6.33
C THR A 87 6.17 16.01 -7.50
N ARG A 88 6.23 16.54 -8.72
CA ARG A 88 6.13 15.72 -9.94
C ARG A 88 7.27 14.71 -10.05
N ASP A 89 8.50 15.14 -9.77
CA ASP A 89 9.68 14.30 -9.80
C ASP A 89 9.60 13.11 -8.83
N ARG A 90 9.16 13.35 -7.59
CA ARG A 90 8.96 12.29 -6.59
C ARG A 90 7.79 11.38 -6.93
N LEU A 91 6.70 11.93 -7.47
CA LEU A 91 5.55 11.13 -7.89
C LEU A 91 5.91 10.18 -9.04
N GLU A 92 6.69 10.67 -10.03
CA GLU A 92 7.19 9.81 -11.10
C GLU A 92 8.15 8.75 -10.55
N ALA A 93 9.05 9.11 -9.62
CA ALA A 93 9.92 8.13 -8.96
C ALA A 93 9.14 7.04 -8.21
N VAL A 94 8.05 7.38 -7.52
CA VAL A 94 7.14 6.38 -6.92
C VAL A 94 6.52 5.49 -7.99
N ARG A 95 6.00 6.06 -9.08
CA ARG A 95 5.31 5.31 -10.14
C ARG A 95 6.24 4.32 -10.84
N GLU A 96 7.42 4.79 -11.22
CA GLU A 96 8.40 3.98 -11.93
C GLU A 96 9.00 2.89 -11.02
N SER A 97 9.38 3.24 -9.80
CA SER A 97 9.91 2.26 -8.84
C SER A 97 8.87 1.23 -8.42
N ASP A 98 7.60 1.61 -8.22
CA ASP A 98 6.52 0.67 -7.89
C ASP A 98 6.20 -0.27 -9.07
N ALA A 99 6.31 0.22 -10.31
CA ALA A 99 6.15 -0.62 -11.49
C ALA A 99 7.25 -1.69 -11.58
N ILE A 100 8.52 -1.30 -11.37
CA ILE A 100 9.66 -2.23 -11.33
C ILE A 100 9.48 -3.27 -10.21
N LEU A 101 9.13 -2.82 -9.00
CA LEU A 101 8.89 -3.71 -7.87
C LEU A 101 7.81 -4.75 -8.19
N ARG A 102 6.69 -4.34 -8.80
CA ARG A 102 5.59 -5.23 -9.16
C ARG A 102 6.00 -6.24 -10.21
N GLU A 103 6.75 -5.82 -11.21
CA GLU A 103 7.25 -6.71 -12.26
C GLU A 103 8.18 -7.77 -11.69
N GLU A 104 9.16 -7.38 -10.87
CA GLU A 104 10.10 -8.34 -10.27
C GLU A 104 9.44 -9.26 -9.24
N PHE A 105 8.45 -8.79 -8.49
CA PHE A 105 7.65 -9.64 -7.61
C PHE A 105 6.83 -10.66 -8.39
N HIS A 106 6.28 -10.27 -9.54
CA HIS A 106 5.59 -11.20 -10.44
C HIS A 106 6.56 -12.26 -11.00
N ASN A 107 7.71 -11.82 -11.51
CA ASN A 107 8.74 -12.71 -12.07
C ASN A 107 9.26 -13.73 -11.03
N ALA A 108 9.37 -13.29 -9.76
CA ALA A 108 9.77 -14.15 -8.64
C ALA A 108 8.62 -14.97 -8.03
N GLY A 109 7.38 -14.81 -8.51
CA GLY A 109 6.19 -15.49 -7.96
C GLY A 109 5.81 -15.02 -6.57
N LEU A 110 6.22 -13.83 -6.16
CA LEU A 110 5.94 -13.21 -4.87
C LEU A 110 4.61 -12.45 -4.85
N ASP A 111 4.10 -12.04 -6.01
CA ASP A 111 2.85 -11.30 -6.18
C ASP A 111 1.61 -12.02 -5.60
N LYS A 112 1.67 -13.36 -5.50
CA LYS A 112 0.63 -14.21 -4.90
C LYS A 112 0.89 -14.60 -3.45
N LYS A 113 2.11 -14.39 -2.95
CA LYS A 113 2.53 -14.78 -1.59
C LYS A 113 2.51 -13.59 -0.64
N VAL A 114 2.86 -12.42 -1.14
CA VAL A 114 2.97 -11.19 -0.34
C VAL A 114 1.65 -10.44 -0.35
N TRP A 115 1.12 -10.17 0.84
CA TRP A 115 -0.20 -9.56 0.99
C TRP A 115 -0.26 -8.13 0.43
N GLN A 116 0.79 -7.31 0.72
CA GLN A 116 0.94 -5.97 0.17
C GLN A 116 2.42 -5.60 0.04
N TYR A 117 2.77 -5.00 -1.08
CA TYR A 117 4.12 -4.50 -1.37
C TYR A 117 4.03 -3.25 -2.22
N PHE A 118 4.94 -2.31 -1.98
CA PHE A 118 4.95 -1.01 -2.63
C PHE A 118 6.27 -0.28 -2.39
N THR A 119 6.45 0.85 -3.09
CA THR A 119 7.56 1.76 -2.89
C THR A 119 7.11 3.07 -2.29
N VAL A 120 8.00 3.72 -1.54
CA VAL A 120 7.80 5.03 -0.92
C VAL A 120 9.00 5.91 -1.26
N VAL A 121 8.74 7.19 -1.57
CA VAL A 121 9.77 8.20 -1.78
C VAL A 121 9.63 9.30 -0.73
N PRO A 122 10.59 9.43 0.19
CA PRO A 122 10.56 10.48 1.22
C PRO A 122 10.91 11.86 0.64
N ASP A 123 10.71 12.91 1.43
CA ASP A 123 10.98 14.30 1.03
C ASP A 123 12.42 14.79 1.32
N PHE A 124 13.30 13.87 1.63
CA PHE A 124 14.72 14.17 1.81
C PHE A 124 15.59 13.52 0.71
N LYS A 125 16.72 14.14 0.41
CA LYS A 125 17.68 13.62 -0.55
C LYS A 125 18.89 13.01 0.14
N SER A 126 19.44 11.98 -0.46
CA SER A 126 20.69 11.35 -0.05
C SER A 126 21.85 11.74 -0.98
N VAL A 127 23.04 11.72 -0.44
CA VAL A 127 24.27 11.92 -1.22
C VAL A 127 24.58 10.66 -2.01
N GLY A 128 24.92 10.81 -3.27
CA GLY A 128 25.39 9.76 -4.16
C GLY A 128 26.51 10.24 -5.07
N VAL A 129 26.94 9.37 -5.95
CA VAL A 129 27.88 9.67 -7.03
C VAL A 129 27.25 9.23 -8.34
N ARG A 130 27.15 10.15 -9.30
CA ARG A 130 26.70 9.91 -10.67
C ARG A 130 27.62 10.62 -11.63
N ASP A 131 28.07 9.94 -12.67
CA ASP A 131 28.97 10.47 -13.68
C ASP A 131 30.28 11.10 -13.09
N ASN A 132 30.85 10.40 -12.10
CA ASN A 132 32.03 10.86 -11.33
C ASN A 132 31.84 12.17 -10.56
N ALA A 133 30.64 12.67 -10.42
CA ALA A 133 30.28 13.86 -9.66
C ALA A 133 29.37 13.52 -8.47
N ARG A 134 29.42 14.39 -7.46
CA ARG A 134 28.52 14.27 -6.30
C ARG A 134 27.08 14.60 -6.71
N SER A 135 26.16 13.71 -6.42
CA SER A 135 24.72 13.88 -6.68
C SER A 135 23.94 13.97 -5.38
N PHE A 136 22.74 14.62 -5.44
CA PHE A 136 21.75 14.68 -4.38
C PHE A 136 20.42 14.26 -4.95
N GLU A 137 20.04 13.01 -4.69
CA GLU A 137 18.86 12.38 -5.27
C GLU A 137 18.03 11.69 -4.17
N TYR A 138 16.83 11.27 -4.50
CA TYR A 138 15.92 10.65 -3.53
C TYR A 138 16.29 9.19 -3.26
N PRO A 139 16.14 8.70 -2.02
CA PRO A 139 16.07 7.28 -1.78
C PRO A 139 14.67 6.75 -2.12
N VAL A 140 14.60 5.50 -2.53
CA VAL A 140 13.37 4.71 -2.63
C VAL A 140 13.35 3.69 -1.51
N ILE A 141 12.24 3.59 -0.80
CA ILE A 141 12.02 2.62 0.26
C ILE A 141 11.08 1.55 -0.26
N LEU A 142 11.51 0.30 -0.25
CA LEU A 142 10.70 -0.87 -0.55
C LEU A 142 10.02 -1.33 0.74
N ARG A 143 8.75 -1.70 0.64
CA ARG A 143 8.02 -2.31 1.75
C ARG A 143 7.23 -3.50 1.23
N ALA A 144 7.35 -4.65 1.92
CA ALA A 144 6.60 -5.87 1.62
C ALA A 144 6.19 -6.53 2.94
N ILE A 145 4.90 -6.74 3.11
CA ILE A 145 4.33 -7.23 4.35
C ILE A 145 3.30 -8.33 4.13
N ASN A 146 3.15 -9.16 5.16
CA ASN A 146 2.06 -10.11 5.31
C ASN A 146 1.21 -9.82 6.54
N THR A 147 -0.09 -10.01 6.42
CA THR A 147 -1.05 -9.83 7.50
C THR A 147 -2.30 -10.65 7.24
N VAL A 148 -2.99 -11.01 8.31
CA VAL A 148 -4.31 -11.68 8.23
C VAL A 148 -5.42 -10.64 8.33
N ASP A 149 -5.34 -9.75 9.30
CA ASP A 149 -6.41 -8.83 9.70
C ASP A 149 -6.07 -7.34 9.53
N ALA A 150 -4.87 -7.03 9.09
CA ALA A 150 -4.29 -5.69 9.02
C ALA A 150 -4.10 -4.98 10.39
N MET A 151 -4.38 -5.64 11.51
CA MET A 151 -4.09 -5.12 12.84
C MET A 151 -2.62 -5.29 13.20
N THR A 152 -2.09 -6.47 12.92
CA THR A 152 -0.67 -6.79 12.98
C THR A 152 -0.15 -7.09 11.59
N ALA A 153 1.11 -6.79 11.32
CA ALA A 153 1.75 -7.13 10.05
C ALA A 153 3.22 -7.50 10.28
N GLU A 154 3.60 -8.58 9.65
CA GLU A 154 5.00 -9.05 9.61
C GLU A 154 5.60 -8.66 8.26
N ILE A 155 6.91 -8.43 8.26
CA ILE A 155 7.63 -8.21 7.01
C ILE A 155 7.85 -9.52 6.26
N GLU A 156 7.83 -9.45 4.94
CA GLU A 156 8.23 -10.59 4.11
C GLU A 156 9.75 -10.65 3.99
N GLY A 157 10.31 -11.83 4.19
CA GLY A 157 11.73 -12.11 3.93
C GLY A 157 11.99 -12.32 2.44
N ILE A 158 12.33 -11.25 1.73
CA ILE A 158 12.60 -11.31 0.29
C ILE A 158 14.02 -11.85 0.05
N ASP A 159 14.14 -12.78 -0.91
CA ASP A 159 15.43 -13.28 -1.36
C ASP A 159 16.35 -12.13 -1.77
N TRP A 160 17.60 -12.20 -1.32
CA TRP A 160 18.58 -11.15 -1.58
C TRP A 160 18.82 -10.91 -3.08
N ALA A 161 18.81 -11.97 -3.88
CA ALA A 161 18.98 -11.85 -5.34
C ALA A 161 17.84 -11.07 -6.00
N VAL A 162 16.61 -11.21 -5.50
CA VAL A 162 15.46 -10.43 -5.96
C VAL A 162 15.61 -8.97 -5.57
N LEU A 163 15.99 -8.69 -4.30
CA LEU A 163 16.25 -7.32 -3.83
C LEU A 163 17.38 -6.64 -4.62
N GLU A 164 18.46 -7.38 -4.94
CA GLU A 164 19.53 -6.85 -5.78
C GLU A 164 19.07 -6.51 -7.20
N THR A 165 18.23 -7.36 -7.80
CA THR A 165 17.68 -7.13 -9.14
C THR A 165 16.80 -5.90 -9.16
N ILE A 166 15.87 -5.78 -8.21
CA ILE A 166 15.01 -4.59 -8.04
C ILE A 166 15.86 -3.34 -7.84
N THR A 167 16.86 -3.42 -6.98
CA THR A 167 17.76 -2.30 -6.68
C THR A 167 18.51 -1.84 -7.92
N LYS A 168 19.12 -2.76 -8.67
CA LYS A 168 19.84 -2.45 -9.92
C LYS A 168 18.92 -1.78 -10.94
N ARG A 169 17.73 -2.29 -11.12
CA ARG A 169 16.74 -1.72 -12.04
C ARG A 169 16.30 -0.33 -11.61
N ILE A 170 15.92 -0.14 -10.35
CA ILE A 170 15.49 1.18 -9.84
C ILE A 170 16.61 2.21 -10.01
N LEU A 171 17.85 1.88 -9.66
CA LEU A 171 18.96 2.81 -9.75
C LEU A 171 19.34 3.16 -11.20
N SER A 172 19.08 2.29 -12.17
CA SER A 172 19.40 2.51 -13.59
C SER A 172 18.24 3.09 -14.40
N GLU A 173 16.99 2.76 -14.06
CA GLU A 173 15.81 3.10 -14.86
C GLU A 173 15.05 4.32 -14.29
N VAL A 174 15.09 4.55 -12.96
CA VAL A 174 14.33 5.62 -12.31
C VAL A 174 15.19 6.89 -12.15
N ALA A 175 14.77 7.95 -12.79
CA ALA A 175 15.48 9.23 -12.72
C ALA A 175 15.40 9.86 -11.32
N GLY A 176 16.50 10.47 -10.87
CA GLY A 176 16.55 11.20 -9.60
C GLY A 176 16.59 10.32 -8.34
N VAL A 177 16.91 9.02 -8.50
CA VAL A 177 17.04 8.06 -7.41
C VAL A 177 18.46 7.51 -7.34
N ASN A 178 19.09 7.57 -6.17
CA ASN A 178 20.46 7.08 -5.95
C ASN A 178 20.60 6.04 -4.84
N ARG A 179 19.49 5.64 -4.20
CA ARG A 179 19.52 4.69 -3.09
C ARG A 179 18.23 3.91 -2.99
N VAL A 180 18.33 2.62 -2.66
CA VAL A 180 17.19 1.75 -2.35
C VAL A 180 17.37 1.21 -0.93
N LEU A 181 16.29 1.24 -0.16
CA LEU A 181 16.19 0.76 1.22
C LEU A 181 15.08 -0.29 1.30
N TYR A 182 15.18 -1.25 2.22
CA TYR A 182 14.10 -2.15 2.54
C TYR A 182 13.63 -1.90 3.98
N ASP A 183 12.37 -1.53 4.16
CA ASP A 183 11.78 -1.30 5.49
C ASP A 183 11.40 -2.62 6.13
N ILE A 184 12.12 -2.98 7.19
CA ILE A 184 11.95 -4.22 7.94
C ILE A 184 11.12 -4.06 9.22
N SER A 185 10.39 -2.96 9.37
CA SER A 185 9.63 -2.68 10.59
C SER A 185 8.28 -3.40 10.59
N PRO A 186 7.96 -4.21 11.62
CA PRO A 186 6.65 -4.84 11.75
C PRO A 186 5.59 -3.84 12.22
N LYS A 187 4.32 -4.21 12.11
CA LYS A 187 3.21 -3.50 12.75
C LYS A 187 2.65 -4.33 13.93
N PRO A 188 2.61 -3.82 15.17
CA PRO A 188 3.28 -2.62 15.66
C PRO A 188 4.80 -2.78 15.76
N PRO A 189 5.62 -1.72 15.98
CA PRO A 189 5.20 -0.35 16.26
C PRO A 189 4.96 0.50 15.00
N ALA A 190 5.44 0.06 13.83
CA ALA A 190 5.19 0.79 12.59
C ALA A 190 3.72 0.62 12.12
N THR A 191 3.36 1.33 11.06
CA THR A 191 2.10 1.15 10.32
C THR A 191 2.36 0.39 9.02
N ILE A 192 1.31 0.06 8.27
CA ILE A 192 1.46 -0.56 6.95
C ILE A 192 1.94 0.50 5.95
N GLU A 193 1.15 1.54 5.72
CA GLU A 193 1.57 2.71 4.94
C GLU A 193 2.40 3.66 5.82
N TRP A 194 3.21 4.49 5.20
CA TRP A 194 4.09 5.42 5.91
C TRP A 194 3.40 6.74 6.31
N GLU A 195 2.26 7.06 5.67
CA GLU A 195 1.47 8.26 5.93
C GLU A 195 -0.03 7.96 5.98
#